data_5e147281d1fa80764574a1dff88c7b0c
#
_entry.id   5e147281d1fa80764574a1dff88c7b0c
#
_cell.length_a   1.000
_cell.length_b   1.000
_cell.length_c   1.000
_cell.angle_alpha   90.00
_cell.angle_beta   90.00
_cell.angle_gamma   90.00
#
_symmetry.space_group_name_H-M   'P 1'
#
loop_
_entity.id
_entity.type
_entity.pdbx_description
1 polymer ?
#
loop_
_entity_poly.entity_id
_entity_poly.type
_entity_poly.pdbx_seq_one_letter_code
_entity_poly.pdbx_strand_id
1 'polypeptide(L)'
;MTHIAVLGSTNMDLVAYVDKAPRRGETVTGRDFRTIPGGKGANQAIAAARAGATVSMIGAVGNDAFGPRLRSTLEHSGVTTDHLRTVEGPTGTAHIVVDDEGGNAIVVVPGANGTVDHLVPGDEGLIASADALLLQLEIPLEAVLAGAETARAHGVRTILTPAPARPLPPELLAATDLLVPNEHEAATLTGVADPFAAGAALLDRVPRVVITLGAAGSLYLTRDAEPLAVPAPRVTAVDSTGAGDTFVGALAVALGEERPIREAMAWAAAAAALSVQREGASASMPYRSEIEARYTS
;
A
#
# COMPACT_ATOMS: atom_id res chain seq x y z
N MET A 1 8.10 6.60 -19.65
CA MET A 1 7.02 6.68 -18.64
C MET A 1 7.24 5.47 -17.75
N THR A 2 7.28 5.65 -16.44
CA THR A 2 7.53 4.57 -15.48
C THR A 2 6.41 3.54 -15.54
N HIS A 3 6.76 2.25 -15.66
CA HIS A 3 5.82 1.14 -15.58
C HIS A 3 5.94 0.46 -14.21
N ILE A 4 4.84 0.35 -13.48
CA ILE A 4 4.77 -0.26 -12.16
C ILE A 4 3.84 -1.46 -12.20
N ALA A 5 4.34 -2.62 -11.82
CA ALA A 5 3.50 -3.78 -11.52
C ALA A 5 3.14 -3.76 -10.03
N VAL A 6 1.90 -4.12 -9.70
CA VAL A 6 1.44 -4.29 -8.33
C VAL A 6 0.91 -5.70 -8.17
N LEU A 7 1.53 -6.49 -7.31
CA LEU A 7 1.03 -7.81 -6.92
C LEU A 7 0.45 -7.70 -5.50
N GLY A 8 -0.87 -7.74 -5.38
CA GLY A 8 -1.50 -7.48 -4.09
C GLY A 8 -3.01 -7.64 -4.07
N SER A 9 -3.60 -7.13 -3.01
CA SER A 9 -5.01 -7.28 -2.65
C SER A 9 -5.91 -6.23 -3.31
N THR A 10 -7.18 -6.64 -3.47
CA THR A 10 -8.33 -5.76 -3.70
C THR A 10 -9.42 -6.13 -2.72
N ASN A 11 -9.94 -5.17 -1.96
CA ASN A 11 -10.97 -5.39 -0.95
C ASN A 11 -12.16 -4.46 -1.17
N MET A 12 -13.35 -4.93 -0.74
CA MET A 12 -14.45 -4.02 -0.46
C MET A 12 -14.51 -3.78 1.05
N ASP A 13 -14.26 -2.54 1.44
CA ASP A 13 -14.34 -2.13 2.84
C ASP A 13 -15.80 -1.85 3.21
N LEU A 14 -16.29 -2.56 4.21
CA LEU A 14 -17.65 -2.50 4.75
C LEU A 14 -17.58 -1.73 6.07
N VAL A 15 -17.87 -0.43 6.03
CA VAL A 15 -17.62 0.50 7.13
C VAL A 15 -18.93 0.83 7.84
N ALA A 16 -19.06 0.43 9.09
CA ALA A 16 -20.15 0.80 9.97
C ALA A 16 -19.70 1.91 10.93
N TYR A 17 -20.43 3.02 10.95
CA TYR A 17 -20.20 4.12 11.87
C TYR A 17 -21.13 3.99 13.07
N VAL A 18 -20.56 4.04 14.27
CA VAL A 18 -21.26 3.86 15.54
C VAL A 18 -20.83 4.94 16.53
N ASP A 19 -21.63 5.19 17.58
CA ASP A 19 -21.21 6.10 18.66
C ASP A 19 -20.05 5.48 19.45
N LYS A 20 -20.12 4.16 19.68
CA LYS A 20 -19.09 3.38 20.37
C LYS A 20 -19.02 1.96 19.83
N ALA A 21 -17.81 1.44 19.63
CA ALA A 21 -17.62 0.07 19.19
C ALA A 21 -18.19 -0.94 20.20
N PRO A 22 -18.93 -2.00 19.74
CA PRO A 22 -19.53 -2.98 20.62
C PRO A 22 -18.48 -3.85 21.32
N ARG A 23 -18.73 -4.18 22.57
CA ARG A 23 -17.96 -5.18 23.31
C ARG A 23 -18.50 -6.57 23.01
N ARG A 24 -17.78 -7.60 23.41
CA ARG A 24 -18.23 -8.99 23.27
C ARG A 24 -19.60 -9.19 23.94
N GLY A 25 -20.59 -9.67 23.14
CA GLY A 25 -21.96 -9.90 23.59
C GLY A 25 -22.87 -8.67 23.56
N GLU A 26 -22.36 -7.52 23.11
CA GLU A 26 -23.12 -6.27 22.98
C GLU A 26 -23.65 -6.09 21.55
N THR A 27 -24.85 -5.53 21.42
CA THR A 27 -25.43 -5.08 20.15
C THR A 27 -25.58 -3.58 20.20
N VAL A 28 -25.03 -2.88 19.22
CA VAL A 28 -25.15 -1.42 19.08
C VAL A 28 -25.87 -1.08 17.78
N THR A 29 -26.53 0.06 17.73
CA THR A 29 -27.13 0.58 16.50
C THR A 29 -26.13 1.49 15.81
N GLY A 30 -25.83 1.20 14.54
CA GLY A 30 -25.01 2.08 13.69
C GLY A 30 -25.84 3.26 13.18
N ARG A 31 -25.16 4.38 12.91
CA ARG A 31 -25.75 5.60 12.33
C ARG A 31 -25.59 5.71 10.81
N ASP A 32 -24.54 5.08 10.25
CA ASP A 32 -24.27 5.08 8.81
C ASP A 32 -23.56 3.78 8.42
N PHE A 33 -23.67 3.40 7.15
CA PHE A 33 -22.95 2.26 6.58
C PHE A 33 -22.49 2.60 5.18
N ARG A 34 -21.19 2.38 4.90
CA ARG A 34 -20.60 2.64 3.59
C ARG A 34 -19.88 1.42 3.06
N THR A 35 -19.88 1.26 1.73
CA THR A 35 -19.04 0.30 1.01
C THR A 35 -18.03 1.06 0.21
N ILE A 36 -16.75 0.89 0.52
CA ILE A 36 -15.65 1.69 -0.04
C ILE A 36 -14.66 0.74 -0.71
N PRO A 37 -14.29 0.97 -2.00
CA PRO A 37 -13.19 0.26 -2.63
C PRO A 37 -11.89 0.48 -1.87
N GLY A 38 -11.18 -0.62 -1.55
CA GLY A 38 -9.96 -0.62 -0.76
C GLY A 38 -9.06 -1.80 -1.13
N GLY A 39 -8.22 -2.21 -0.17
CA GLY A 39 -7.14 -3.16 -0.34
C GLY A 39 -5.82 -2.45 -0.66
N LYS A 40 -4.75 -2.80 0.07
CA LYS A 40 -3.45 -2.11 -0.05
C LYS A 40 -2.88 -2.17 -1.45
N GLY A 41 -3.01 -3.32 -2.14
CA GLY A 41 -2.59 -3.46 -3.53
C GLY A 41 -3.32 -2.49 -4.45
N ALA A 42 -4.65 -2.50 -4.41
CA ALA A 42 -5.48 -1.60 -5.22
C ALA A 42 -5.21 -0.12 -4.90
N ASN A 43 -5.07 0.22 -3.62
CA ASN A 43 -4.76 1.57 -3.19
C ASN A 43 -3.42 2.06 -3.76
N GLN A 44 -2.35 1.27 -3.63
CA GLN A 44 -1.03 1.62 -4.15
C GLN A 44 -1.02 1.71 -5.68
N ALA A 45 -1.75 0.81 -6.37
CA ALA A 45 -1.90 0.85 -7.82
C ALA A 45 -2.59 2.15 -8.28
N ILE A 46 -3.70 2.53 -7.63
CA ILE A 46 -4.43 3.77 -7.93
C ILE A 46 -3.57 5.00 -7.65
N ALA A 47 -2.87 5.02 -6.51
CA ALA A 47 -1.97 6.12 -6.16
C ALA A 47 -0.86 6.30 -7.20
N ALA A 48 -0.21 5.22 -7.63
CA ALA A 48 0.83 5.26 -8.65
C ALA A 48 0.30 5.69 -10.03
N ALA A 49 -0.88 5.21 -10.45
CA ALA A 49 -1.49 5.59 -11.71
C ALA A 49 -1.86 7.08 -11.75
N ARG A 50 -2.50 7.59 -10.69
CA ARG A 50 -2.82 9.02 -10.57
C ARG A 50 -1.58 9.90 -10.47
N ALA A 51 -0.49 9.37 -9.89
CA ALA A 51 0.81 10.01 -9.85
C ALA A 51 1.55 10.02 -11.21
N GLY A 52 1.00 9.35 -12.24
CA GLY A 52 1.43 9.45 -13.64
C GLY A 52 2.24 8.26 -14.16
N ALA A 53 2.25 7.12 -13.47
CA ALA A 53 2.82 5.88 -13.99
C ALA A 53 1.84 5.12 -14.89
N THR A 54 2.36 4.26 -15.77
CA THR A 54 1.60 3.13 -16.32
C THR A 54 1.57 2.06 -15.25
N VAL A 55 0.39 1.57 -14.86
CA VAL A 55 0.26 0.61 -13.77
C VAL A 55 -0.53 -0.62 -14.20
N SER A 56 -0.03 -1.78 -13.84
CA SER A 56 -0.71 -3.06 -14.05
C SER A 56 -0.90 -3.78 -12.72
N MET A 57 -2.14 -4.26 -12.47
CA MET A 57 -2.50 -4.95 -11.24
C MET A 57 -2.53 -6.46 -11.44
N ILE A 58 -1.78 -7.19 -10.63
CA ILE A 58 -1.83 -8.65 -10.48
C ILE A 58 -2.56 -8.95 -9.17
N GLY A 59 -3.64 -9.72 -9.23
CA GLY A 59 -4.44 -10.04 -8.06
C GLY A 59 -5.69 -10.83 -8.41
N ALA A 60 -6.67 -10.83 -7.51
CA ALA A 60 -7.94 -11.50 -7.76
C ALA A 60 -9.13 -10.76 -7.14
N VAL A 61 -10.28 -10.86 -7.83
CA VAL A 61 -11.60 -10.50 -7.31
C VAL A 61 -12.54 -11.70 -7.43
N GLY A 62 -13.57 -11.73 -6.62
CA GLY A 62 -14.62 -12.75 -6.71
C GLY A 62 -15.60 -12.50 -7.86
N ASN A 63 -16.44 -13.51 -8.15
CA ASN A 63 -17.55 -13.41 -9.10
C ASN A 63 -18.84 -12.90 -8.45
N ASP A 64 -18.74 -12.23 -7.30
CA ASP A 64 -19.82 -11.56 -6.58
C ASP A 64 -20.07 -10.13 -7.09
N ALA A 65 -20.97 -9.39 -6.44
CA ALA A 65 -21.30 -8.01 -6.82
C ALA A 65 -20.15 -7.01 -6.61
N PHE A 66 -19.17 -7.34 -5.77
CA PHE A 66 -18.04 -6.45 -5.47
C PHE A 66 -16.91 -6.55 -6.52
N GLY A 67 -16.69 -7.73 -7.09
CA GLY A 67 -15.63 -7.95 -8.07
C GLY A 67 -15.65 -6.97 -9.25
N PRO A 68 -16.76 -6.87 -10.02
CA PRO A 68 -16.89 -5.92 -11.13
C PRO A 68 -16.72 -4.46 -10.69
N ARG A 69 -17.19 -4.09 -9.48
CA ARG A 69 -17.07 -2.74 -8.95
C ARG A 69 -15.62 -2.37 -8.65
N LEU A 70 -14.85 -3.28 -8.04
CA LEU A 70 -13.43 -3.06 -7.75
C LEU A 70 -12.59 -2.96 -9.03
N ARG A 71 -12.82 -3.85 -9.99
CA ARG A 71 -12.19 -3.79 -11.30
C ARG A 71 -12.45 -2.45 -11.99
N SER A 72 -13.72 -2.03 -12.06
CA SER A 72 -14.11 -0.74 -12.64
C SER A 72 -13.44 0.45 -11.92
N THR A 73 -13.28 0.40 -10.60
CA THR A 73 -12.59 1.45 -9.84
C THR A 73 -11.12 1.56 -10.23
N LEU A 74 -10.43 0.44 -10.41
CA LEU A 74 -9.04 0.38 -10.88
C LEU A 74 -8.92 0.95 -12.30
N GLU A 75 -9.75 0.48 -13.23
CA GLU A 75 -9.75 0.90 -14.64
C GLU A 75 -10.04 2.40 -14.79
N HIS A 76 -11.04 2.94 -14.08
CA HIS A 76 -11.34 4.38 -14.08
C HIS A 76 -10.22 5.22 -13.46
N SER A 77 -9.36 4.61 -12.66
CA SER A 77 -8.16 5.27 -12.11
C SER A 77 -6.92 5.12 -12.99
N GLY A 78 -7.04 4.48 -14.18
CA GLY A 78 -5.96 4.31 -15.13
C GLY A 78 -5.08 3.07 -14.89
N VAL A 79 -5.54 2.11 -14.09
CA VAL A 79 -4.82 0.85 -13.82
C VAL A 79 -5.26 -0.22 -14.82
N THR A 80 -4.31 -0.89 -15.45
CA THR A 80 -4.56 -2.07 -16.31
C THR A 80 -4.91 -3.28 -15.45
N THR A 81 -6.02 -3.96 -15.76
CA THR A 81 -6.58 -5.07 -14.97
C THR A 81 -6.54 -6.42 -15.69
N ASP A 82 -5.78 -6.57 -16.76
CA ASP A 82 -5.67 -7.80 -17.53
C ASP A 82 -5.21 -9.01 -16.71
N HIS A 83 -4.39 -8.75 -15.68
CA HIS A 83 -3.88 -9.72 -14.72
C HIS A 83 -4.66 -9.74 -13.37
N LEU A 84 -5.77 -9.01 -13.27
CA LEU A 84 -6.69 -9.10 -12.15
C LEU A 84 -7.70 -10.22 -12.44
N ARG A 85 -7.47 -11.39 -11.87
CA ARG A 85 -8.30 -12.59 -12.09
C ARG A 85 -9.71 -12.41 -11.51
N THR A 86 -10.71 -13.00 -12.16
CA THR A 86 -12.02 -13.23 -11.55
C THR A 86 -12.09 -14.70 -11.17
N VAL A 87 -12.25 -14.99 -9.88
CA VAL A 87 -12.29 -16.36 -9.34
C VAL A 87 -13.69 -16.65 -8.79
N GLU A 88 -14.04 -17.95 -8.70
CA GLU A 88 -15.29 -18.35 -8.07
C GLU A 88 -15.24 -18.07 -6.57
N GLY A 89 -16.32 -17.51 -6.02
CA GLY A 89 -16.46 -17.20 -4.61
C GLY A 89 -16.45 -15.70 -4.31
N PRO A 90 -16.42 -15.32 -3.03
CA PRO A 90 -16.53 -13.92 -2.61
C PRO A 90 -15.23 -13.14 -2.83
N THR A 91 -15.39 -11.88 -3.18
CA THR A 91 -14.31 -10.87 -3.15
C THR A 91 -13.79 -10.68 -1.73
N GLY A 92 -12.52 -10.29 -1.58
CA GLY A 92 -11.96 -9.88 -0.29
C GLY A 92 -12.72 -8.71 0.34
N THR A 93 -12.94 -8.76 1.65
CA THR A 93 -13.63 -7.68 2.38
C THR A 93 -12.89 -7.31 3.65
N ALA A 94 -12.98 -6.02 4.04
CA ALA A 94 -12.62 -5.57 5.37
C ALA A 94 -13.89 -5.08 6.08
N HIS A 95 -14.20 -5.66 7.23
CA HIS A 95 -15.32 -5.25 8.07
C HIS A 95 -14.81 -4.28 9.11
N ILE A 96 -15.19 -3.03 9.00
CA ILE A 96 -14.62 -1.91 9.76
C ILE A 96 -15.74 -1.29 10.62
N VAL A 97 -15.48 -1.16 11.90
CA VAL A 97 -16.32 -0.38 12.82
C VAL A 97 -15.53 0.86 13.19
N VAL A 98 -16.11 2.04 12.99
CA VAL A 98 -15.50 3.35 13.32
C VAL A 98 -16.37 4.01 14.39
N ASP A 99 -15.80 4.43 15.51
CA ASP A 99 -16.50 5.14 16.57
C ASP A 99 -16.27 6.66 16.52
N ASP A 100 -17.02 7.39 17.37
CA ASP A 100 -16.98 8.86 17.43
C ASP A 100 -15.65 9.43 17.95
N GLU A 101 -14.85 8.62 18.63
CA GLU A 101 -13.53 8.99 19.10
C GLU A 101 -12.45 8.79 18.01
N GLY A 102 -12.85 8.27 16.82
CA GLY A 102 -11.96 7.95 15.71
C GLY A 102 -11.24 6.60 15.89
N GLY A 103 -11.62 5.82 16.90
CA GLY A 103 -11.16 4.44 17.06
C GLY A 103 -11.72 3.54 15.97
N ASN A 104 -10.97 2.53 15.56
CA ASN A 104 -11.45 1.54 14.61
C ASN A 104 -11.14 0.10 15.06
N ALA A 105 -12.01 -0.82 14.64
CA ALA A 105 -11.81 -2.26 14.75
C ALA A 105 -12.03 -2.88 13.38
N ILE A 106 -11.07 -3.68 12.91
CA ILE A 106 -11.04 -4.19 11.54
C ILE A 106 -10.92 -5.71 11.55
N VAL A 107 -11.79 -6.38 10.78
CA VAL A 107 -11.68 -7.81 10.47
C VAL A 107 -11.54 -7.95 8.96
N VAL A 108 -10.41 -8.49 8.51
CA VAL A 108 -10.16 -8.77 7.08
C VAL A 108 -10.56 -10.20 6.77
N VAL A 109 -11.38 -10.37 5.74
CA VAL A 109 -11.73 -11.67 5.16
C VAL A 109 -11.08 -11.75 3.77
N PRO A 110 -10.09 -12.63 3.57
CA PRO A 110 -9.29 -12.64 2.34
C PRO A 110 -10.12 -12.86 1.07
N GLY A 111 -11.10 -13.75 1.10
CA GLY A 111 -11.90 -14.06 -0.10
C GLY A 111 -11.00 -14.42 -1.29
N ALA A 112 -11.27 -13.81 -2.44
CA ALA A 112 -10.50 -13.98 -3.67
C ALA A 112 -9.01 -13.68 -3.51
N ASN A 113 -8.61 -12.73 -2.65
CA ASN A 113 -7.19 -12.45 -2.38
C ASN A 113 -6.46 -13.68 -1.83
N GLY A 114 -7.15 -14.53 -1.06
CA GLY A 114 -6.60 -15.77 -0.53
C GLY A 114 -6.27 -16.83 -1.59
N THR A 115 -6.76 -16.66 -2.83
CA THR A 115 -6.47 -17.57 -3.96
C THR A 115 -5.25 -17.14 -4.78
N VAL A 116 -4.67 -15.98 -4.47
CA VAL A 116 -3.45 -15.48 -5.12
C VAL A 116 -2.24 -16.07 -4.38
N ASP A 117 -2.08 -17.39 -4.46
CA ASP A 117 -1.03 -18.15 -3.78
C ASP A 117 0.18 -18.46 -4.67
N HIS A 118 0.07 -18.21 -5.98
CA HIS A 118 1.12 -18.39 -6.98
C HIS A 118 0.96 -17.40 -8.15
N LEU A 119 2.02 -17.21 -8.93
CA LEU A 119 1.98 -16.50 -10.19
C LEU A 119 1.38 -17.43 -11.28
N VAL A 120 0.49 -16.88 -12.11
CA VAL A 120 -0.08 -17.61 -13.26
C VAL A 120 0.65 -17.23 -14.56
N PRO A 121 0.48 -18.00 -15.65
CA PRO A 121 1.10 -17.68 -16.94
C PRO A 121 0.83 -16.23 -17.37
N GLY A 122 1.89 -15.49 -17.66
CA GLY A 122 1.88 -14.09 -18.03
C GLY A 122 2.28 -13.12 -16.90
N ASP A 123 2.05 -13.48 -15.61
CA ASP A 123 2.40 -12.62 -14.48
C ASP A 123 3.91 -12.37 -14.40
N GLU A 124 4.74 -13.42 -14.60
CA GLU A 124 6.20 -13.29 -14.62
C GLU A 124 6.68 -12.33 -15.71
N GLY A 125 6.11 -12.45 -16.93
CA GLY A 125 6.43 -11.56 -18.04
C GLY A 125 6.03 -10.12 -17.77
N LEU A 126 4.88 -9.90 -17.12
CA LEU A 126 4.45 -8.58 -16.70
C LEU A 126 5.42 -7.98 -15.68
N ILE A 127 5.77 -8.73 -14.63
CA ILE A 127 6.74 -8.29 -13.61
C ILE A 127 8.08 -7.97 -14.28
N ALA A 128 8.60 -8.85 -15.15
CA ALA A 128 9.88 -8.67 -15.82
C ALA A 128 9.93 -7.43 -16.73
N SER A 129 8.77 -6.95 -17.21
CA SER A 129 8.67 -5.76 -18.06
C SER A 129 8.50 -4.44 -17.28
N ALA A 130 8.33 -4.50 -15.97
CA ALA A 130 8.12 -3.33 -15.12
C ALA A 130 9.43 -2.70 -14.64
N ASP A 131 9.40 -1.42 -14.30
CA ASP A 131 10.51 -0.70 -13.65
C ASP A 131 10.52 -0.96 -12.14
N ALA A 132 9.35 -1.23 -11.56
CA ALA A 132 9.19 -1.58 -10.15
C ALA A 132 8.01 -2.52 -9.91
N LEU A 133 8.15 -3.36 -8.88
CA LEU A 133 7.10 -4.21 -8.33
C LEU A 133 6.74 -3.74 -6.92
N LEU A 134 5.46 -3.42 -6.69
CA LEU A 134 4.91 -3.12 -5.37
C LEU A 134 4.28 -4.37 -4.76
N LEU A 135 4.62 -4.63 -3.51
CA LEU A 135 4.16 -5.79 -2.73
C LEU A 135 3.62 -5.36 -1.36
N GLN A 136 2.60 -6.07 -0.87
CA GLN A 136 2.04 -5.94 0.48
C GLN A 136 1.75 -7.35 1.02
N LEU A 137 1.16 -7.46 2.22
CA LEU A 137 0.99 -8.75 2.89
C LEU A 137 -0.49 -9.17 3.08
N GLU A 138 -1.39 -8.68 2.22
CA GLU A 138 -2.82 -9.04 2.24
C GLU A 138 -3.18 -10.17 1.26
N ILE A 139 -2.18 -10.77 0.61
CA ILE A 139 -2.30 -12.00 -0.18
C ILE A 139 -1.40 -13.08 0.42
N PRO A 140 -1.52 -14.36 0.02
CA PRO A 140 -0.63 -15.43 0.47
C PRO A 140 0.85 -15.08 0.26
N LEU A 141 1.65 -15.42 1.27
CA LEU A 141 3.07 -15.04 1.32
C LEU A 141 3.90 -15.73 0.22
N GLU A 142 3.44 -16.89 -0.21
CA GLU A 142 4.05 -17.68 -1.29
C GLU A 142 4.08 -16.89 -2.60
N ALA A 143 2.97 -16.24 -2.95
CA ALA A 143 2.91 -15.37 -4.15
C ALA A 143 3.74 -14.10 -3.98
N VAL A 144 3.74 -13.49 -2.79
CA VAL A 144 4.58 -12.31 -2.51
C VAL A 144 6.06 -12.65 -2.69
N LEU A 145 6.49 -13.81 -2.17
CA LEU A 145 7.86 -14.29 -2.33
C LEU A 145 8.19 -14.58 -3.80
N ALA A 146 7.32 -15.33 -4.51
CA ALA A 146 7.51 -15.65 -5.91
C ALA A 146 7.62 -14.35 -6.78
N GLY A 147 6.77 -13.35 -6.52
CA GLY A 147 6.84 -12.06 -7.19
C GLY A 147 8.15 -11.32 -6.93
N ALA A 148 8.61 -11.28 -5.66
CA ALA A 148 9.86 -10.64 -5.29
C ALA A 148 11.08 -11.34 -5.92
N GLU A 149 11.10 -12.68 -5.95
CA GLU A 149 12.15 -13.46 -6.59
C GLU A 149 12.19 -13.27 -8.10
N THR A 150 11.01 -13.23 -8.76
CA THR A 150 10.87 -12.92 -10.18
C THR A 150 11.42 -11.52 -10.48
N ALA A 151 11.00 -10.51 -9.72
CA ALA A 151 11.50 -9.14 -9.89
C ALA A 151 13.03 -9.06 -9.76
N ARG A 152 13.60 -9.69 -8.72
CA ARG A 152 15.05 -9.76 -8.52
C ARG A 152 15.77 -10.44 -9.68
N ALA A 153 15.24 -11.55 -10.18
CA ALA A 153 15.84 -12.30 -11.29
C ALA A 153 15.93 -11.46 -12.59
N HIS A 154 15.02 -10.50 -12.75
CA HIS A 154 14.95 -9.63 -13.94
C HIS A 154 15.47 -8.20 -13.69
N GLY A 155 16.03 -7.92 -12.50
CA GLY A 155 16.55 -6.59 -12.16
C GLY A 155 15.47 -5.53 -11.95
N VAL A 156 14.23 -5.94 -11.69
CA VAL A 156 13.09 -5.06 -11.38
C VAL A 156 13.13 -4.66 -9.91
N ARG A 157 13.00 -3.37 -9.63
CA ARG A 157 13.03 -2.85 -8.26
C ARG A 157 11.84 -3.36 -7.45
N THR A 158 12.10 -4.01 -6.32
CA THR A 158 11.07 -4.51 -5.41
C THR A 158 10.86 -3.56 -4.24
N ILE A 159 9.62 -3.07 -4.06
CA ILE A 159 9.22 -2.21 -2.95
C ILE A 159 8.17 -2.97 -2.14
N LEU A 160 8.50 -3.32 -0.89
CA LEU A 160 7.62 -4.06 0.00
C LEU A 160 7.09 -3.16 1.12
N THR A 161 5.76 -3.06 1.21
CA THR A 161 5.06 -2.53 2.39
C THR A 161 4.70 -3.72 3.28
N PRO A 162 5.33 -3.90 4.47
CA PRO A 162 5.13 -5.08 5.30
C PRO A 162 3.85 -4.97 6.14
N ALA A 163 2.72 -4.75 5.50
CA ALA A 163 1.41 -4.52 6.11
C ALA A 163 0.36 -5.53 5.60
N PRO A 164 -0.42 -6.16 6.50
CA PRO A 164 -0.29 -6.11 7.97
C PRO A 164 1.02 -6.76 8.46
N ALA A 165 1.61 -6.18 9.52
CA ALA A 165 2.90 -6.65 10.02
C ALA A 165 2.83 -8.10 10.54
N ARG A 166 3.76 -8.94 10.06
CA ARG A 166 3.94 -10.34 10.47
C ARG A 166 5.39 -10.75 10.27
N PRO A 167 5.85 -11.85 10.88
CA PRO A 167 7.18 -12.41 10.59
C PRO A 167 7.37 -12.65 9.11
N LEU A 168 8.52 -12.24 8.56
CA LEU A 168 8.85 -12.35 7.15
C LEU A 168 9.99 -13.36 6.93
N PRO A 169 9.91 -14.22 5.91
CA PRO A 169 11.00 -15.12 5.54
C PRO A 169 12.24 -14.33 5.14
N PRO A 170 13.44 -14.80 5.51
CA PRO A 170 14.69 -14.15 5.09
C PRO A 170 14.82 -13.99 3.58
N GLU A 171 14.28 -14.94 2.80
CA GLU A 171 14.31 -14.95 1.34
C GLU A 171 13.53 -13.77 0.74
N LEU A 172 12.36 -13.43 1.32
CA LEU A 172 11.58 -12.28 0.88
C LEU A 172 12.33 -10.97 1.16
N LEU A 173 12.91 -10.85 2.35
CA LEU A 173 13.70 -9.65 2.69
C LEU A 173 14.95 -9.52 1.81
N ALA A 174 15.62 -10.63 1.50
CA ALA A 174 16.75 -10.65 0.58
C ALA A 174 16.38 -10.29 -0.88
N ALA A 175 15.11 -10.48 -1.27
CA ALA A 175 14.59 -10.11 -2.59
C ALA A 175 13.92 -8.72 -2.60
N THR A 176 13.98 -7.97 -1.49
CA THR A 176 13.39 -6.64 -1.35
C THR A 176 14.46 -5.56 -1.46
N ASP A 177 14.30 -4.64 -2.41
CA ASP A 177 15.23 -3.50 -2.60
C ASP A 177 14.94 -2.34 -1.65
N LEU A 178 13.65 -2.13 -1.36
CA LEU A 178 13.17 -1.08 -0.47
C LEU A 178 12.03 -1.59 0.40
N LEU A 179 12.22 -1.57 1.70
CA LEU A 179 11.18 -1.89 2.68
C LEU A 179 10.54 -0.59 3.18
N VAL A 180 9.20 -0.51 3.14
CA VAL A 180 8.47 0.72 3.52
C VAL A 180 7.44 0.41 4.63
N PRO A 181 7.87 0.21 5.89
CA PRO A 181 7.00 0.08 7.04
C PRO A 181 6.55 1.46 7.57
N ASN A 182 5.46 1.48 8.33
CA ASN A 182 5.22 2.55 9.30
C ASN A 182 5.98 2.26 10.61
N GLU A 183 5.94 3.21 11.56
CA GLU A 183 6.63 3.06 12.86
C GLU A 183 6.17 1.82 13.65
N HIS A 184 4.88 1.49 13.62
CA HIS A 184 4.32 0.33 14.32
C HIS A 184 4.72 -1.00 13.66
N GLU A 185 4.73 -1.02 12.33
CA GLU A 185 5.18 -2.18 11.54
C GLU A 185 6.68 -2.42 11.75
N ALA A 186 7.48 -1.36 11.73
CA ALA A 186 8.92 -1.44 12.01
C ALA A 186 9.19 -1.98 13.43
N ALA A 187 8.46 -1.48 14.43
CA ALA A 187 8.55 -1.97 15.80
C ALA A 187 8.12 -3.44 15.92
N THR A 188 7.06 -3.85 15.22
CA THR A 188 6.59 -5.25 15.22
C THR A 188 7.61 -6.20 14.59
N LEU A 189 8.26 -5.79 13.50
CA LEU A 189 9.26 -6.60 12.79
C LEU A 189 10.58 -6.76 13.54
N THR A 190 10.93 -5.79 14.38
CA THR A 190 12.23 -5.72 15.05
C THR A 190 12.18 -5.93 16.56
N GLY A 191 11.03 -5.71 17.17
CA GLY A 191 10.89 -5.62 18.65
C GLY A 191 11.42 -4.30 19.22
N VAL A 192 11.77 -3.31 18.38
CA VAL A 192 12.39 -2.04 18.78
C VAL A 192 11.43 -0.89 18.49
N ALA A 193 11.07 -0.12 19.53
CA ALA A 193 10.07 0.95 19.40
C ALA A 193 10.62 2.24 18.76
N ASP A 194 11.89 2.54 18.94
CA ASP A 194 12.53 3.72 18.34
C ASP A 194 12.69 3.53 16.83
N PRO A 195 12.15 4.42 15.97
CA PRO A 195 12.17 4.23 14.52
C PRO A 195 13.59 4.20 13.91
N PHE A 196 14.54 4.96 14.47
CA PHE A 196 15.93 4.94 14.01
C PHE A 196 16.59 3.61 14.30
N ALA A 197 16.45 3.13 15.53
CA ALA A 197 17.02 1.84 15.95
C ALA A 197 16.32 0.67 15.23
N ALA A 198 14.99 0.74 15.04
CA ALA A 198 14.24 -0.24 14.26
C ALA A 198 14.72 -0.28 12.80
N GLY A 199 14.87 0.89 12.16
CA GLY A 199 15.39 1.02 10.83
C GLY A 199 16.80 0.46 10.68
N ALA A 200 17.69 0.77 11.62
CA ALA A 200 19.05 0.21 11.65
C ALA A 200 19.06 -1.32 11.75
N ALA A 201 18.20 -1.90 12.61
CA ALA A 201 18.03 -3.36 12.71
C ALA A 201 17.48 -4.00 11.44
N LEU A 202 16.61 -3.31 10.68
CA LEU A 202 16.10 -3.79 9.41
C LEU A 202 17.16 -3.81 8.32
N LEU A 203 18.15 -2.90 8.35
CA LEU A 203 19.25 -2.86 7.38
C LEU A 203 20.14 -4.13 7.40
N ASP A 204 20.09 -4.93 8.47
CA ASP A 204 20.76 -6.24 8.45
C ASP A 204 20.14 -7.22 7.46
N ARG A 205 18.88 -6.96 7.06
CA ARG A 205 18.08 -7.86 6.22
C ARG A 205 17.76 -7.31 4.84
N VAL A 206 17.64 -5.97 4.70
CA VAL A 206 17.31 -5.29 3.44
C VAL A 206 18.31 -4.17 3.17
N PRO A 207 18.56 -3.78 1.90
CA PRO A 207 19.52 -2.74 1.58
C PRO A 207 19.06 -1.33 1.95
N ARG A 208 17.74 -1.07 1.93
CA ARG A 208 17.16 0.27 2.14
C ARG A 208 15.83 0.19 2.86
N VAL A 209 15.59 1.15 3.74
CA VAL A 209 14.34 1.26 4.52
C VAL A 209 13.82 2.70 4.44
N VAL A 210 12.51 2.86 4.23
CA VAL A 210 11.81 4.13 4.46
C VAL A 210 10.75 3.89 5.51
N ILE A 211 10.87 4.50 6.69
CA ILE A 211 9.86 4.42 7.74
C ILE A 211 8.96 5.64 7.66
N THR A 212 7.65 5.44 7.51
CA THR A 212 6.67 6.51 7.57
C THR A 212 6.29 6.80 9.03
N LEU A 213 6.26 8.09 9.40
CA LEU A 213 6.09 8.59 10.77
C LEU A 213 4.83 9.47 10.90
N GLY A 214 3.84 9.26 10.03
CA GLY A 214 2.61 10.05 9.98
C GLY A 214 2.91 11.54 9.80
N ALA A 215 2.38 12.38 10.69
CA ALA A 215 2.57 13.84 10.63
C ALA A 215 4.03 14.29 10.85
N ALA A 216 4.90 13.45 11.40
CA ALA A 216 6.32 13.75 11.53
C ALA A 216 7.11 13.59 10.22
N GLY A 217 6.51 12.91 9.21
CA GLY A 217 7.13 12.71 7.90
C GLY A 217 7.66 11.30 7.68
N SER A 218 8.87 11.16 7.21
CA SER A 218 9.48 9.86 6.92
C SER A 218 10.99 9.87 7.13
N LEU A 219 11.55 8.68 7.35
CA LEU A 219 12.96 8.44 7.63
C LEU A 219 13.50 7.42 6.64
N TYR A 220 14.52 7.79 5.88
CA TYR A 220 15.25 6.87 5.01
C TYR A 220 16.56 6.44 5.65
N LEU A 221 16.83 5.14 5.58
CA LEU A 221 18.06 4.53 6.06
C LEU A 221 18.67 3.62 4.99
N THR A 222 19.99 3.65 4.90
CA THR A 222 20.82 2.75 4.10
C THR A 222 22.14 2.54 4.84
N ARG A 223 22.89 1.47 4.49
CA ARG A 223 24.18 1.17 5.16
C ARG A 223 25.26 2.19 4.86
N ASP A 224 25.20 2.83 3.69
CA ASP A 224 26.30 3.59 3.11
C ASP A 224 26.17 5.12 3.30
N ALA A 225 25.14 5.58 4.01
CA ALA A 225 24.89 7.01 4.23
C ALA A 225 24.22 7.28 5.57
N GLU A 226 24.36 8.51 6.05
CA GLU A 226 23.65 9.00 7.23
C GLU A 226 22.14 8.93 7.04
N PRO A 227 21.38 8.64 8.10
CA PRO A 227 19.91 8.65 8.05
C PRO A 227 19.36 9.99 7.55
N LEU A 228 18.39 9.92 6.67
CA LEU A 228 17.75 11.08 6.05
C LEU A 228 16.31 11.22 6.53
N ALA A 229 16.02 12.25 7.30
CA ALA A 229 14.66 12.61 7.67
C ALA A 229 14.07 13.63 6.67
N VAL A 230 12.82 13.38 6.27
CA VAL A 230 12.04 14.28 5.41
C VAL A 230 10.73 14.60 6.14
N PRO A 231 10.47 15.87 6.52
CA PRO A 231 9.25 16.26 7.23
C PRO A 231 8.02 16.15 6.33
N ALA A 232 6.87 15.84 6.91
CA ALA A 232 5.59 15.93 6.20
C ALA A 232 5.13 17.39 6.09
N PRO A 233 4.45 17.77 4.99
CA PRO A 233 3.76 19.04 4.91
C PRO A 233 2.69 19.15 6.01
N ARG A 234 2.60 20.31 6.67
CA ARG A 234 1.59 20.55 7.71
C ARG A 234 0.22 20.76 7.06
N VAL A 235 -0.73 19.93 7.43
CA VAL A 235 -2.12 19.98 6.96
C VAL A 235 -3.07 19.60 8.09
N THR A 236 -4.35 19.98 7.95
CA THR A 236 -5.40 19.46 8.82
C THR A 236 -5.92 18.17 8.21
N ALA A 237 -5.71 17.05 8.89
CA ALA A 237 -6.20 15.76 8.43
C ALA A 237 -7.71 15.64 8.66
N VAL A 238 -8.42 15.13 7.66
CA VAL A 238 -9.84 14.75 7.69
C VAL A 238 -9.95 13.24 7.85
N ASP A 239 -9.19 12.48 7.03
CA ASP A 239 -9.18 11.02 7.04
C ASP A 239 -7.78 10.53 6.65
N SER A 240 -7.16 9.70 7.48
CA SER A 240 -5.81 9.16 7.21
C SER A 240 -5.82 7.81 6.47
N THR A 241 -6.99 7.31 6.09
CA THR A 241 -7.12 6.02 5.38
C THR A 241 -6.40 6.08 4.03
N GLY A 242 -5.53 5.11 3.77
CA GLY A 242 -4.77 5.02 2.53
C GLY A 242 -3.62 6.03 2.37
N ALA A 243 -3.31 6.83 3.40
CA ALA A 243 -2.19 7.78 3.32
C ALA A 243 -0.84 7.10 3.09
N GLY A 244 -0.59 5.97 3.76
CA GLY A 244 0.60 5.14 3.56
C GLY A 244 0.66 4.57 2.14
N ASP A 245 -0.46 4.07 1.61
CA ASP A 245 -0.56 3.55 0.24
C ASP A 245 -0.32 4.67 -0.79
N THR A 246 -0.87 5.86 -0.54
CA THR A 246 -0.65 7.06 -1.36
C THR A 246 0.84 7.43 -1.38
N PHE A 247 1.48 7.43 -0.20
CA PHE A 247 2.92 7.68 -0.10
C PHE A 247 3.73 6.67 -0.89
N VAL A 248 3.46 5.36 -0.73
CA VAL A 248 4.21 4.29 -1.42
C VAL A 248 4.01 4.35 -2.92
N GLY A 249 2.78 4.51 -3.41
CA GLY A 249 2.49 4.63 -4.83
C GLY A 249 3.22 5.83 -5.48
N ALA A 250 3.14 7.01 -4.84
CA ALA A 250 3.85 8.20 -5.30
C ALA A 250 5.39 8.04 -5.21
N LEU A 251 5.91 7.45 -4.12
CA LEU A 251 7.34 7.17 -3.96
C LEU A 251 7.86 6.28 -5.08
N ALA A 252 7.13 5.22 -5.43
CA ALA A 252 7.51 4.31 -6.50
C ALA A 252 7.62 5.03 -7.86
N VAL A 253 6.67 5.92 -8.16
CA VAL A 253 6.71 6.75 -9.38
C VAL A 253 7.93 7.66 -9.38
N ALA A 254 8.16 8.39 -8.29
CA ALA A 254 9.27 9.31 -8.17
C ALA A 254 10.65 8.61 -8.29
N LEU A 255 10.78 7.41 -7.72
CA LEU A 255 11.97 6.58 -7.85
C LEU A 255 12.14 5.99 -9.25
N GLY A 256 11.04 5.65 -9.94
CA GLY A 256 11.05 5.21 -11.32
C GLY A 256 11.41 6.35 -12.31
N GLU A 257 11.16 7.60 -11.94
CA GLU A 257 11.60 8.82 -12.63
C GLU A 257 13.04 9.23 -12.26
N GLU A 258 13.74 8.40 -11.50
CA GLU A 258 15.13 8.65 -11.06
C GLU A 258 15.31 9.92 -10.21
N ARG A 259 14.26 10.40 -9.54
CA ARG A 259 14.38 11.54 -8.62
C ARG A 259 15.32 11.16 -7.46
N PRO A 260 16.17 12.08 -7.00
CA PRO A 260 16.96 11.86 -5.79
C PRO A 260 16.07 11.47 -4.62
N ILE A 261 16.53 10.56 -3.76
CA ILE A 261 15.70 9.98 -2.68
C ILE A 261 15.02 11.03 -1.80
N ARG A 262 15.69 12.13 -1.46
CA ARG A 262 15.11 13.25 -0.70
C ARG A 262 13.91 13.87 -1.42
N GLU A 263 14.05 14.11 -2.71
CA GLU A 263 13.00 14.69 -3.55
C GLU A 263 11.84 13.72 -3.74
N ALA A 264 12.16 12.44 -3.98
CA ALA A 264 11.16 11.37 -4.11
C ALA A 264 10.30 11.25 -2.84
N MET A 265 10.92 11.27 -1.65
CA MET A 265 10.21 11.23 -0.37
C MET A 265 9.39 12.50 -0.13
N ALA A 266 9.91 13.67 -0.44
CA ALA A 266 9.18 14.93 -0.26
C ALA A 266 7.96 15.00 -1.20
N TRP A 267 8.11 14.52 -2.44
CA TRP A 267 7.02 14.45 -3.41
C TRP A 267 5.94 13.44 -2.97
N ALA A 268 6.34 12.28 -2.47
CA ALA A 268 5.45 11.28 -1.90
C ALA A 268 4.73 11.80 -0.64
N ALA A 269 5.43 12.56 0.21
CA ALA A 269 4.84 13.21 1.38
C ALA A 269 3.81 14.29 0.99
N ALA A 270 4.04 15.03 -0.11
CA ALA A 270 3.06 15.96 -0.65
C ALA A 270 1.80 15.24 -1.12
N ALA A 271 1.93 14.09 -1.80
CA ALA A 271 0.80 13.27 -2.21
C ALA A 271 -0.02 12.76 -1.01
N ALA A 272 0.65 12.20 0.00
CA ALA A 272 0.01 11.72 1.22
C ALA A 272 -0.65 12.87 2.00
N ALA A 273 -0.03 14.05 2.06
CA ALA A 273 -0.61 15.22 2.71
C ALA A 273 -1.89 15.72 2.01
N LEU A 274 -1.99 15.57 0.70
CA LEU A 274 -3.22 15.88 -0.05
C LEU A 274 -4.31 14.84 0.22
N SER A 275 -3.96 13.55 0.27
CA SER A 275 -4.94 12.49 0.51
C SER A 275 -5.61 12.62 1.87
N VAL A 276 -4.86 12.90 2.94
CA VAL A 276 -5.44 12.99 4.30
C VAL A 276 -6.39 14.18 4.50
N GLN A 277 -6.47 15.13 3.57
CA GLN A 277 -7.41 16.26 3.61
C GLN A 277 -8.78 15.94 3.01
N ARG A 278 -8.98 14.69 2.53
CA ARG A 278 -10.20 14.21 1.87
C ARG A 278 -10.65 12.91 2.51
N GLU A 279 -11.96 12.63 2.47
CA GLU A 279 -12.52 11.36 2.95
C GLU A 279 -12.18 10.19 2.01
N GLY A 280 -11.98 9.01 2.58
CA GLY A 280 -11.82 7.73 1.91
C GLY A 280 -10.39 7.41 1.49
N ALA A 281 -10.14 6.15 1.14
CA ALA A 281 -8.84 5.66 0.70
C ALA A 281 -8.54 6.07 -0.74
N SER A 282 -8.93 5.25 -1.72
CA SER A 282 -8.64 5.51 -3.14
C SER A 282 -9.31 6.79 -3.67
N ALA A 283 -10.46 7.20 -3.11
CA ALA A 283 -11.15 8.43 -3.52
C ALA A 283 -10.35 9.70 -3.18
N SER A 284 -9.58 9.68 -2.10
CA SER A 284 -8.81 10.83 -1.60
C SER A 284 -7.50 11.07 -2.36
N MET A 285 -6.99 10.06 -3.08
CA MET A 285 -5.67 10.07 -3.71
C MET A 285 -5.55 11.15 -4.79
N PRO A 286 -4.52 12.03 -4.73
CA PRO A 286 -4.37 13.13 -5.66
C PRO A 286 -3.87 12.68 -7.03
N TYR A 287 -4.17 13.52 -8.05
CA TYR A 287 -3.55 13.40 -9.36
C TYR A 287 -2.18 14.10 -9.39
N ARG A 288 -1.34 13.72 -10.35
CA ARG A 288 0.02 14.27 -10.53
C ARG A 288 0.05 15.80 -10.52
N SER A 289 -0.87 16.46 -11.21
CA SER A 289 -0.91 17.93 -11.25
C SER A 289 -1.12 18.57 -9.89
N GLU A 290 -1.89 17.94 -9.00
CA GLU A 290 -2.11 18.40 -7.63
C GLU A 290 -0.85 18.19 -6.78
N ILE A 291 -0.17 17.03 -6.96
CA ILE A 291 1.07 16.72 -6.25
C ILE A 291 2.16 17.72 -6.63
N GLU A 292 2.35 17.98 -7.93
CA GLU A 292 3.34 18.95 -8.42
C GLU A 292 3.06 20.36 -7.88
N ALA A 293 1.82 20.82 -7.93
CA ALA A 293 1.43 22.11 -7.39
C ALA A 293 1.73 22.21 -5.88
N ARG A 294 1.49 21.16 -5.11
CA ARG A 294 1.77 21.12 -3.68
C ARG A 294 3.26 21.01 -3.36
N TYR A 295 4.01 20.25 -4.16
CA TYR A 295 5.45 20.05 -3.97
C TYR A 295 6.25 21.33 -4.21
N THR A 296 5.82 22.17 -5.16
CA THR A 296 6.48 23.44 -5.51
C THR A 296 6.05 24.62 -4.65
N SER A 297 5.04 24.50 -3.82
CA SER A 297 4.53 25.54 -2.91
C SER A 297 5.21 25.50 -1.53
#